data_0b7f95209b67423d4b7649e8cc679a6c
#
_entry.id   0b7f95209b67423d4b7649e8cc679a6c
#
_cell.length_a   1.000
_cell.length_b   1.000
_cell.length_c   1.000
_cell.angle_alpha   90.00
_cell.angle_beta   90.00
_cell.angle_gamma   90.00
#
_symmetry.space_group_name_H-M   'P 1'
#
loop_
_entity.id
_entity.type
_entity.pdbx_description
1 polymer ?
#
loop_
_entity_poly.entity_id
_entity_poly.type
_entity_poly.pdbx_seq_one_letter_code
_entity_poly.pdbx_strand_id
1 'polypeptide(L)'
;AEIRKFLDKQENIKRYGSVDDIKANLDRMSPEEMVESLAAVMESKVSTQFEERRRAQEIETYNNKLATDFTSKITAAESSIPDIREMVDYVNHHAANIDQLIRTKLVTDEYSAELIAEIASTPEILNQLMHSPVYESLALLGELKADIKRAGKQSIQAKPDPVKVRVPNTP
;
A
#
# COMPACT_ATOMS: atom_id res chain seq x y z
N ALA A 1 -3.88 15.19 43.20
CA ALA A 1 -5.13 15.82 42.75
C ALA A 1 -5.43 15.54 41.27
N GLU A 2 -4.47 15.63 40.36
CA GLU A 2 -4.68 15.43 38.87
C GLU A 2 -5.00 14.01 38.48
N ILE A 3 -4.30 13.01 39.07
CA ILE A 3 -4.54 11.57 38.79
C ILE A 3 -5.98 11.19 39.17
N ARG A 4 -6.49 11.71 40.27
CA ARG A 4 -7.85 11.44 40.73
C ARG A 4 -8.88 12.03 39.76
N LYS A 5 -8.68 13.27 39.29
CA LYS A 5 -9.51 13.89 38.26
C LYS A 5 -9.48 13.12 36.92
N PHE A 6 -8.32 12.56 36.55
CA PHE A 6 -8.21 11.74 35.37
C PHE A 6 -8.96 10.42 35.50
N LEU A 7 -8.89 9.75 36.66
CA LEU A 7 -9.62 8.52 36.91
C LEU A 7 -11.14 8.75 36.97
N ASP A 8 -11.59 9.81 37.64
CA ASP A 8 -13.00 10.22 37.72
C ASP A 8 -13.55 10.51 36.29
N LYS A 9 -12.74 11.16 35.44
CA LYS A 9 -13.09 11.43 34.02
C LYS A 9 -13.21 10.14 33.20
N GLN A 10 -12.31 9.18 33.40
CA GLN A 10 -12.37 7.86 32.74
C GLN A 10 -13.58 7.04 33.22
N GLU A 11 -13.94 7.14 34.49
CA GLU A 11 -15.12 6.49 35.05
C GLU A 11 -16.42 7.09 34.49
N ASN A 12 -16.49 8.41 34.36
CA ASN A 12 -17.62 9.11 33.75
C ASN A 12 -17.79 8.76 32.26
N ILE A 13 -16.71 8.65 31.49
CA ILE A 13 -16.76 8.18 30.09
C ILE A 13 -17.25 6.73 30.02
N LYS A 14 -16.84 5.86 30.94
CA LYS A 14 -17.33 4.48 31.01
C LYS A 14 -18.80 4.38 31.41
N ARG A 15 -19.26 5.28 32.29
CA ARG A 15 -20.63 5.28 32.81
C ARG A 15 -21.62 5.95 31.85
N TYR A 16 -21.19 6.96 31.11
CA TYR A 16 -22.00 7.74 30.19
C TYR A 16 -21.28 7.86 28.85
N GLY A 17 -21.28 6.76 28.07
CA GLY A 17 -20.54 6.66 26.81
C GLY A 17 -21.08 7.56 25.67
N SER A 18 -22.28 8.09 25.84
CA SER A 18 -22.92 8.93 24.82
C SER A 18 -23.75 10.07 25.46
N VAL A 19 -24.06 11.08 24.64
CA VAL A 19 -24.96 12.17 25.03
C VAL A 19 -26.35 11.65 25.38
N ASP A 20 -26.78 10.56 24.73
CA ASP A 20 -28.10 9.98 24.98
C ASP A 20 -28.13 9.22 26.31
N ASP A 21 -27.02 8.62 26.75
CA ASP A 21 -26.89 8.03 28.08
C ASP A 21 -26.98 9.10 29.17
N ILE A 22 -26.37 10.29 28.94
CA ILE A 22 -26.47 11.43 29.86
C ILE A 22 -27.91 11.91 29.93
N LYS A 23 -28.59 12.07 28.78
CA LYS A 23 -30.02 12.47 28.73
C LYS A 23 -30.93 11.50 29.48
N ALA A 24 -30.70 10.21 29.34
CA ALA A 24 -31.49 9.17 30.01
C ALA A 24 -31.33 9.15 31.53
N ASN A 25 -30.25 9.76 32.06
CA ASN A 25 -29.95 9.80 33.49
C ASN A 25 -30.03 11.19 34.09
N LEU A 26 -30.58 12.19 33.36
CA LEU A 26 -30.66 13.59 33.79
C LEU A 26 -31.29 13.76 35.18
N ASP A 27 -32.35 13.01 35.49
CA ASP A 27 -33.08 13.10 36.75
C ASP A 27 -32.28 12.57 37.96
N ARG A 28 -31.16 11.91 37.71
CA ARG A 28 -30.32 11.26 38.73
C ARG A 28 -28.97 11.92 38.91
N MET A 29 -28.66 12.92 38.09
CA MET A 29 -27.37 13.60 38.06
C MET A 29 -27.50 15.01 38.69
N SER A 30 -26.48 15.44 39.43
CA SER A 30 -26.35 16.85 39.81
C SER A 30 -25.97 17.68 38.56
N PRO A 31 -26.26 18.99 38.55
CA PRO A 31 -25.88 19.89 37.48
C PRO A 31 -24.36 19.86 37.19
N GLU A 32 -23.53 19.71 38.20
CA GLU A 32 -22.07 19.61 38.07
C GLU A 32 -21.63 18.30 37.38
N GLU A 33 -22.19 17.15 37.82
CA GLU A 33 -21.95 15.87 37.21
C GLU A 33 -22.38 15.82 35.73
N MET A 34 -23.50 16.49 35.41
CA MET A 34 -23.99 16.58 34.04
C MET A 34 -23.00 17.35 33.13
N VAL A 35 -22.51 18.50 33.60
CA VAL A 35 -21.54 19.32 32.85
C VAL A 35 -20.23 18.59 32.67
N GLU A 36 -19.70 17.94 33.70
CA GLU A 36 -18.45 17.14 33.62
C GLU A 36 -18.59 15.95 32.69
N SER A 37 -19.70 15.19 32.76
CA SER A 37 -19.96 14.05 31.92
C SER A 37 -20.13 14.47 30.46
N LEU A 38 -20.84 15.54 30.19
CA LEU A 38 -21.00 16.07 28.85
C LEU A 38 -19.67 16.55 28.26
N ALA A 39 -18.87 17.27 29.04
CA ALA A 39 -17.53 17.69 28.62
C ALA A 39 -16.63 16.49 28.30
N ALA A 40 -16.64 15.45 29.15
CA ALA A 40 -15.86 14.25 28.95
C ALA A 40 -16.25 13.47 27.67
N VAL A 41 -17.57 13.33 27.42
CA VAL A 41 -18.08 12.69 26.20
C VAL A 41 -17.73 13.51 24.95
N MET A 42 -17.87 14.82 25.00
CA MET A 42 -17.50 15.69 23.87
C MET A 42 -16.01 15.63 23.56
N GLU A 43 -15.15 15.68 24.59
CA GLU A 43 -13.70 15.57 24.41
C GLU A 43 -13.30 14.22 23.83
N SER A 44 -13.92 13.13 24.30
CA SER A 44 -13.71 11.78 23.74
C SER A 44 -14.11 11.71 22.27
N LYS A 45 -15.26 12.28 21.88
CA LYS A 45 -15.70 12.33 20.49
C LYS A 45 -14.75 13.13 19.60
N VAL A 46 -14.32 14.31 20.08
CA VAL A 46 -13.36 15.15 19.34
C VAL A 46 -12.03 14.43 19.15
N SER A 47 -11.53 13.80 20.21
CA SER A 47 -10.29 12.99 20.13
C SER A 47 -10.42 11.85 19.13
N THR A 48 -11.51 11.08 19.18
CA THR A 48 -11.76 9.98 18.25
C THR A 48 -11.83 10.48 16.79
N GLN A 49 -12.57 11.56 16.54
CA GLN A 49 -12.66 12.15 15.19
C GLN A 49 -11.30 12.66 14.69
N PHE A 50 -10.50 13.22 15.57
CA PHE A 50 -9.14 13.67 15.23
C PHE A 50 -8.25 12.50 14.84
N GLU A 51 -8.27 11.41 15.62
CA GLU A 51 -7.52 10.19 15.32
C GLU A 51 -7.97 9.52 14.01
N GLU A 52 -9.28 9.47 13.75
CA GLU A 52 -9.83 8.94 12.50
C GLU A 52 -9.38 9.77 11.30
N ARG A 53 -9.45 11.11 11.39
CA ARG A 53 -8.95 12.00 10.32
C ARG A 53 -7.46 11.85 10.09
N ARG A 54 -6.67 11.75 11.16
CA ARG A 54 -5.23 11.53 11.06
C ARG A 54 -4.91 10.23 10.33
N ARG A 55 -5.57 9.12 10.73
CA ARG A 55 -5.40 7.82 10.06
C ARG A 55 -5.83 7.87 8.59
N ALA A 56 -6.94 8.54 8.29
CA ALA A 56 -7.38 8.70 6.90
C ALA A 56 -6.36 9.47 6.06
N GLN A 57 -5.79 10.55 6.59
CA GLN A 57 -4.72 11.32 5.92
C GLN A 57 -3.43 10.51 5.75
N GLU A 58 -3.03 9.71 6.75
CA GLU A 58 -1.87 8.83 6.66
C GLU A 58 -2.05 7.78 5.55
N ILE A 59 -3.24 7.17 5.47
CA ILE A 59 -3.59 6.19 4.41
C ILE A 59 -3.58 6.87 3.03
N GLU A 60 -4.19 8.05 2.90
CA GLU A 60 -4.22 8.81 1.65
C GLU A 60 -2.80 9.18 1.20
N THR A 61 -1.98 9.69 2.10
CA THR A 61 -0.59 10.05 1.83
C THR A 61 0.22 8.84 1.38
N TYR A 62 0.04 7.70 2.05
CA TYR A 62 0.68 6.45 1.69
C TYR A 62 0.25 5.97 0.28
N ASN A 63 -1.06 5.99 -0.01
CA ASN A 63 -1.57 5.58 -1.32
C ASN A 63 -1.08 6.50 -2.44
N ASN A 64 -1.05 7.81 -2.21
CA ASN A 64 -0.53 8.78 -3.18
C ASN A 64 0.96 8.55 -3.46
N LYS A 65 1.75 8.25 -2.42
CA LYS A 65 3.15 7.90 -2.58
C LYS A 65 3.32 6.62 -3.41
N LEU A 66 2.56 5.57 -3.11
CA LEU A 66 2.60 4.33 -3.89
C LEU A 66 2.27 4.56 -5.36
N ALA A 67 1.23 5.35 -5.65
CA ALA A 67 0.83 5.67 -7.01
C ALA A 67 1.93 6.46 -7.75
N THR A 68 2.55 7.43 -7.08
CA THR A 68 3.65 8.21 -7.64
C THR A 68 4.89 7.36 -7.92
N ASP A 69 5.29 6.54 -6.95
CA ASP A 69 6.45 5.64 -7.08
C ASP A 69 6.22 4.62 -8.21
N PHE A 70 5.02 4.05 -8.30
CA PHE A 70 4.66 3.13 -9.38
C PHE A 70 4.69 3.80 -10.74
N THR A 71 4.06 4.97 -10.88
CA THR A 71 4.07 5.74 -12.13
C THR A 71 5.49 6.07 -12.56
N SER A 72 6.36 6.42 -11.64
CA SER A 72 7.77 6.70 -11.92
C SER A 72 8.51 5.47 -12.45
N LYS A 73 8.26 4.28 -11.88
CA LYS A 73 8.84 3.02 -12.36
C LYS A 73 8.36 2.68 -13.78
N ILE A 74 7.07 2.82 -14.06
CA ILE A 74 6.51 2.57 -15.39
C ILE A 74 7.11 3.53 -16.42
N THR A 75 7.17 4.83 -16.10
CA THR A 75 7.77 5.84 -16.97
C THR A 75 9.25 5.56 -17.25
N ALA A 76 10.00 5.13 -16.23
CA ALA A 76 11.41 4.74 -16.42
C ALA A 76 11.56 3.50 -17.30
N ALA A 77 10.60 2.56 -17.27
CA ALA A 77 10.63 1.34 -18.04
C ALA A 77 10.21 1.52 -19.52
N GLU A 78 9.57 2.63 -19.89
CA GLU A 78 9.08 2.88 -21.27
C GLU A 78 10.19 2.77 -22.34
N SER A 79 11.41 3.11 -21.99
CA SER A 79 12.54 3.03 -22.90
C SER A 79 13.05 1.60 -23.15
N SER A 80 12.77 0.68 -22.23
CA SER A 80 13.27 -0.69 -22.24
C SER A 80 12.19 -1.74 -22.51
N ILE A 81 10.94 -1.42 -22.18
CA ILE A 81 9.78 -2.30 -22.35
C ILE A 81 8.77 -1.56 -23.23
N PRO A 82 8.71 -1.85 -24.54
CA PRO A 82 7.70 -1.29 -25.42
C PRO A 82 6.28 -1.62 -24.93
N ASP A 83 5.38 -0.67 -25.09
CA ASP A 83 3.95 -0.82 -24.77
C ASP A 83 3.63 -1.13 -23.30
N ILE A 84 4.56 -0.83 -22.38
CA ILE A 84 4.39 -1.09 -20.93
C ILE A 84 3.11 -0.46 -20.36
N ARG A 85 2.68 0.69 -20.86
CA ARG A 85 1.42 1.33 -20.41
C ARG A 85 0.20 0.50 -20.78
N GLU A 86 0.15 -0.03 -22.00
CA GLU A 86 -0.93 -0.91 -22.45
C GLU A 86 -0.94 -2.21 -21.64
N MET A 87 0.23 -2.74 -21.29
CA MET A 87 0.38 -3.91 -20.42
C MET A 87 -0.13 -3.63 -19.00
N VAL A 88 0.16 -2.45 -18.45
CA VAL A 88 -0.39 -2.01 -17.16
C VAL A 88 -1.91 -1.92 -17.23
N ASP A 89 -2.47 -1.32 -18.26
CA ASP A 89 -3.91 -1.19 -18.45
C ASP A 89 -4.58 -2.56 -18.61
N TYR A 90 -3.94 -3.48 -19.33
CA TYR A 90 -4.40 -4.85 -19.46
C TYR A 90 -4.47 -5.58 -18.11
N VAL A 91 -3.41 -5.53 -17.31
CA VAL A 91 -3.39 -6.15 -15.97
C VAL A 91 -4.40 -5.47 -15.05
N ASN A 92 -4.52 -4.15 -15.09
CA ASN A 92 -5.49 -3.38 -14.31
C ASN A 92 -6.94 -3.74 -14.63
N HIS A 93 -7.24 -4.06 -15.90
CA HIS A 93 -8.58 -4.51 -16.29
C HIS A 93 -8.99 -5.79 -15.54
N HIS A 94 -8.04 -6.64 -15.20
CA HIS A 94 -8.26 -7.88 -14.46
C HIS A 94 -8.01 -7.74 -12.95
N ALA A 95 -7.58 -6.56 -12.48
CA ALA A 95 -7.16 -6.33 -11.10
C ALA A 95 -8.22 -6.64 -10.04
N ALA A 96 -9.52 -6.49 -10.38
CA ALA A 96 -10.61 -6.81 -9.47
C ALA A 96 -10.66 -8.30 -9.06
N ASN A 97 -10.12 -9.17 -9.90
CA ASN A 97 -10.05 -10.63 -9.69
C ASN A 97 -8.74 -11.09 -9.06
N ILE A 98 -7.80 -10.17 -8.84
CA ILE A 98 -6.51 -10.46 -8.19
C ILE A 98 -6.60 -10.00 -6.73
N ASP A 99 -6.13 -10.84 -5.81
CA ASP A 99 -6.09 -10.51 -4.39
C ASP A 99 -5.34 -9.21 -4.12
N GLN A 100 -5.83 -8.42 -3.16
CA GLN A 100 -5.26 -7.11 -2.84
C GLN A 100 -3.79 -7.18 -2.41
N LEU A 101 -3.39 -8.23 -1.69
CA LEU A 101 -2.00 -8.42 -1.26
C LEU A 101 -1.07 -8.62 -2.47
N ILE A 102 -1.51 -9.40 -3.46
CA ILE A 102 -0.78 -9.63 -4.71
C ILE A 102 -0.64 -8.32 -5.49
N ARG A 103 -1.73 -7.56 -5.64
CA ARG A 103 -1.71 -6.24 -6.29
C ARG A 103 -0.74 -5.27 -5.60
N THR A 104 -0.80 -5.21 -4.28
CA THR A 104 0.11 -4.37 -3.49
C THR A 104 1.56 -4.80 -3.72
N LYS A 105 1.83 -6.10 -3.73
CA LYS A 105 3.17 -6.64 -3.99
C LYS A 105 3.68 -6.26 -5.38
N LEU A 106 2.85 -6.37 -6.41
CA LEU A 106 3.20 -5.97 -7.78
C LEU A 106 3.58 -4.48 -7.88
N VAL A 107 2.78 -3.60 -7.25
CA VAL A 107 3.01 -2.15 -7.29
C VAL A 107 4.26 -1.74 -6.50
N THR A 108 4.52 -2.38 -5.36
CA THR A 108 5.62 -2.02 -4.46
C THR A 108 6.97 -2.62 -4.85
N ASP A 109 6.98 -3.68 -5.66
CA ASP A 109 8.23 -4.38 -6.03
C ASP A 109 9.17 -3.47 -6.85
N GLU A 110 10.46 -3.70 -6.70
CA GLU A 110 11.49 -3.00 -7.49
C GLU A 110 11.43 -3.34 -8.99
N TYR A 111 10.98 -4.56 -9.33
CA TYR A 111 10.80 -5.07 -10.69
C TYR A 111 9.34 -5.01 -11.16
N SER A 112 8.54 -4.06 -10.65
CA SER A 112 7.10 -4.01 -10.95
C SER A 112 6.79 -3.88 -12.45
N ALA A 113 7.58 -3.14 -13.21
CA ALA A 113 7.38 -2.99 -14.65
C ALA A 113 7.64 -4.31 -15.40
N GLU A 114 8.74 -4.97 -15.10
CA GLU A 114 9.11 -6.25 -15.70
C GLU A 114 8.13 -7.36 -15.31
N LEU A 115 7.70 -7.41 -14.06
CA LEU A 115 6.68 -8.36 -13.58
C LEU A 115 5.36 -8.15 -14.32
N ILE A 116 4.91 -6.91 -14.49
CA ILE A 116 3.68 -6.60 -15.22
C ILE A 116 3.83 -6.99 -16.69
N ALA A 117 4.97 -6.71 -17.30
CA ALA A 117 5.22 -7.09 -18.69
C ALA A 117 5.16 -8.63 -18.87
N GLU A 118 5.74 -9.40 -17.97
CA GLU A 118 5.69 -10.85 -18.00
C GLU A 118 4.27 -11.39 -17.82
N ILE A 119 3.54 -10.84 -16.84
CA ILE A 119 2.14 -11.20 -16.56
C ILE A 119 1.24 -10.87 -17.77
N ALA A 120 1.41 -9.70 -18.38
CA ALA A 120 0.62 -9.27 -19.52
C ALA A 120 0.93 -10.09 -20.79
N SER A 121 2.18 -10.53 -20.94
CA SER A 121 2.63 -11.32 -22.08
C SER A 121 2.27 -12.80 -21.96
N THR A 122 1.96 -13.28 -20.76
CA THR A 122 1.70 -14.71 -20.47
C THR A 122 0.34 -14.88 -19.80
N PRO A 123 -0.74 -15.09 -20.58
CA PRO A 123 -2.11 -15.18 -20.06
C PRO A 123 -2.29 -16.25 -18.96
N GLU A 124 -1.49 -17.31 -19.01
CA GLU A 124 -1.51 -18.39 -18.02
C GLU A 124 -1.10 -17.89 -16.63
N ILE A 125 -0.11 -17.00 -16.55
CA ILE A 125 0.34 -16.39 -15.30
C ILE A 125 -0.78 -15.51 -14.72
N LEU A 126 -1.39 -14.69 -15.55
CA LEU A 126 -2.51 -13.85 -15.12
C LEU A 126 -3.67 -14.70 -14.59
N ASN A 127 -4.01 -15.78 -15.30
CA ASN A 127 -5.05 -16.71 -14.88
C ASN A 127 -4.72 -17.39 -13.55
N GLN A 128 -3.48 -17.78 -13.32
CA GLN A 128 -3.02 -18.31 -12.03
C GLN A 128 -3.18 -17.28 -10.91
N LEU A 129 -2.76 -16.02 -11.12
CA LEU A 129 -2.89 -14.96 -10.11
C LEU A 129 -4.35 -14.66 -9.75
N MET A 130 -5.30 -14.89 -10.68
CA MET A 130 -6.73 -14.68 -10.42
C MET A 130 -7.42 -15.84 -9.69
N HIS A 131 -6.90 -17.07 -9.81
CA HIS A 131 -7.62 -18.27 -9.37
C HIS A 131 -6.89 -19.10 -8.32
N SER A 132 -5.56 -18.88 -8.14
CA SER A 132 -4.78 -19.61 -7.16
C SER A 132 -4.89 -18.99 -5.76
N PRO A 133 -4.66 -19.76 -4.71
CA PRO A 133 -4.51 -19.25 -3.36
C PRO A 133 -3.39 -18.20 -3.28
N VAL A 134 -3.53 -17.22 -2.36
CA VAL A 134 -2.59 -16.09 -2.21
C VAL A 134 -1.14 -16.56 -2.04
N TYR A 135 -0.90 -17.61 -1.27
CA TYR A 135 0.46 -18.12 -1.03
C TYR A 135 1.11 -18.70 -2.30
N GLU A 136 0.34 -19.37 -3.18
CA GLU A 136 0.82 -19.85 -4.48
C GLU A 136 1.13 -18.68 -5.42
N SER A 137 0.25 -17.68 -5.46
CA SER A 137 0.46 -16.45 -6.23
C SER A 137 1.69 -15.68 -5.78
N LEU A 138 1.96 -15.61 -4.47
CA LEU A 138 3.17 -15.00 -3.94
C LEU A 138 4.43 -15.79 -4.32
N ALA A 139 4.37 -17.12 -4.29
CA ALA A 139 5.46 -17.99 -4.73
C ALA A 139 5.76 -17.78 -6.22
N LEU A 140 4.73 -17.75 -7.07
CA LEU A 140 4.84 -17.48 -8.49
C LEU A 140 5.50 -16.12 -8.77
N LEU A 141 5.08 -15.05 -8.09
CA LEU A 141 5.73 -13.75 -8.22
C LEU A 141 7.21 -13.78 -7.79
N GLY A 142 7.54 -14.56 -6.77
CA GLY A 142 8.91 -14.77 -6.32
C GLY A 142 9.78 -15.46 -7.37
N GLU A 143 9.24 -16.48 -8.05
CA GLU A 143 9.90 -17.20 -9.17
C GLU A 143 10.12 -16.28 -10.37
N LEU A 144 9.08 -15.57 -10.81
CA LEU A 144 9.17 -14.59 -11.90
C LEU A 144 10.23 -13.51 -11.61
N LYS A 145 10.24 -12.97 -10.40
CA LYS A 145 11.26 -12.00 -9.98
C LYS A 145 12.67 -12.59 -10.04
N ALA A 146 12.85 -13.85 -9.62
CA ALA A 146 14.15 -14.50 -9.67
C ALA A 146 14.63 -14.69 -11.12
N ASP A 147 13.73 -15.01 -12.04
CA ASP A 147 14.05 -15.18 -13.46
C ASP A 147 14.39 -13.84 -14.14
N ILE A 148 13.63 -12.79 -13.88
CA ILE A 148 13.93 -11.42 -14.33
C ILE A 148 15.32 -11.00 -13.85
N LYS A 149 15.65 -11.25 -12.58
CA LYS A 149 16.95 -10.92 -12.01
C LYS A 149 18.10 -11.71 -12.61
N ARG A 150 17.87 -12.98 -13.00
CA ARG A 150 18.86 -13.80 -13.70
C ARG A 150 19.09 -13.30 -15.13
N ALA A 151 18.00 -12.99 -15.86
CA ALA A 151 18.08 -12.45 -17.21
C ALA A 151 18.84 -11.12 -17.26
N GLY A 152 18.55 -10.20 -16.32
CA GLY A 152 19.26 -8.94 -16.18
C GLY A 152 20.77 -9.08 -15.93
N LYS A 153 21.18 -10.09 -15.16
CA LYS A 153 22.60 -10.39 -14.93
C LYS A 153 23.30 -10.94 -16.19
N GLN A 154 22.62 -11.75 -16.99
CA GLN A 154 23.20 -12.30 -18.21
C GLN A 154 23.40 -11.24 -19.28
N SER A 155 22.50 -10.26 -19.41
CA SER A 155 22.63 -9.16 -20.36
C SER A 155 23.82 -8.22 -20.02
N ILE A 156 24.21 -8.11 -18.76
CA ILE A 156 25.37 -7.32 -18.32
C ILE A 156 26.69 -8.03 -18.63
N GLN A 157 26.70 -9.37 -18.61
CA GLN A 157 27.90 -10.16 -18.92
C GLN A 157 28.15 -10.33 -20.44
N ALA A 158 27.15 -10.08 -21.26
CA ALA A 158 27.25 -10.21 -22.73
C ALA A 158 27.71 -8.94 -23.45
N LYS A 159 28.29 -7.94 -22.75
CA LYS A 159 28.96 -6.81 -23.43
C LYS A 159 30.22 -7.34 -24.09
N PRO A 160 30.33 -7.36 -25.44
CA PRO A 160 31.55 -7.83 -26.10
C PRO A 160 32.72 -6.88 -25.74
N ASP A 161 33.86 -7.49 -25.40
CA ASP A 161 35.11 -6.75 -25.23
C ASP A 161 35.36 -5.85 -26.44
N PRO A 162 35.84 -4.61 -26.25
CA PRO A 162 36.15 -3.73 -27.36
C PRO A 162 37.21 -4.42 -28.22
N VAL A 163 36.85 -4.69 -29.47
CA VAL A 163 37.74 -5.25 -30.49
C VAL A 163 38.96 -4.34 -30.58
N LYS A 164 40.11 -4.82 -30.12
CA LYS A 164 41.40 -4.16 -30.33
C LYS A 164 41.68 -4.16 -31.83
N VAL A 165 41.42 -3.05 -32.48
CA VAL A 165 41.84 -2.80 -33.86
C VAL A 165 43.36 -2.84 -33.88
N ARG A 166 43.93 -3.90 -34.41
CA ARG A 166 45.33 -4.01 -34.77
C ARG A 166 45.59 -3.04 -35.93
N VAL A 167 46.27 -1.92 -35.63
CA VAL A 167 46.80 -1.07 -36.68
C VAL A 167 47.94 -1.83 -37.38
N PRO A 168 47.87 -2.07 -38.70
CA PRO A 168 49.00 -2.67 -39.41
C PRO A 168 50.14 -1.67 -39.48
N ASN A 169 51.29 -2.10 -38.96
CA ASN A 169 52.55 -1.38 -39.23
C ASN A 169 52.89 -1.49 -40.72
N THR A 170 52.88 -0.38 -41.40
CA THR A 170 53.42 -0.26 -42.76
C THR A 170 54.89 0.14 -42.69
N PRO A 171 55.81 -0.48 -43.51
CA PRO A 171 57.23 -0.25 -43.47
C PRO A 171 57.65 1.13 -43.98
#